data_dd54ffc1532548e500009edcf8b33092
#
_entry.id   dd54ffc1532548e500009edcf8b33092
#
_cell.length_a   1.000
_cell.length_b   1.000
_cell.length_c   1.000
_cell.angle_alpha   90.00
_cell.angle_beta   90.00
_cell.angle_gamma   90.00
#
_symmetry.space_group_name_H-M   'P 1'
#
loop_
_entity.id
_entity.type
_entity.pdbx_description
1 polymer ?
#
loop_
_entity_poly.entity_id
_entity_poly.type
_entity_poly.pdbx_seq_one_letter_code
_entity_poly.pdbx_strand_id
1 'polypeptide(L)'
;MKNLDPVWNIFCTYLLLIFFILLVGSVSAQNPCDDEICVVEFNAGWNESNGVKYLNKLTDCGVKRISIDEGTWQKEYGIIVVPTIIVFNGE
;
A
#
# COMPACT_ATOMS: atom_id res chain seq x y z
N MET A 1 23.84 -18.24 40.54
CA MET A 1 23.43 -18.81 39.31
C MET A 1 24.52 -18.98 38.33
N LYS A 2 24.46 -20.07 37.75
CA LYS A 2 25.41 -20.29 36.76
C LYS A 2 25.25 -19.33 35.64
N ASN A 3 26.25 -19.14 34.95
CA ASN A 3 26.19 -18.34 33.79
C ASN A 3 25.22 -18.90 32.78
N LEU A 4 24.56 -18.03 32.05
CA LEU A 4 23.75 -18.49 30.96
C LEU A 4 24.64 -19.12 29.90
N ASP A 5 24.17 -20.19 29.32
CA ASP A 5 24.92 -20.82 28.26
C ASP A 5 25.02 -19.90 27.07
N PRO A 6 26.11 -19.90 26.33
CA PRO A 6 26.22 -19.14 25.09
C PRO A 6 25.11 -19.50 24.11
N VAL A 7 24.67 -20.74 24.12
CA VAL A 7 23.58 -21.18 23.25
C VAL A 7 22.29 -20.45 23.59
N TRP A 8 22.02 -20.24 24.85
CA TRP A 8 20.83 -19.52 25.28
C TRP A 8 20.85 -18.07 24.79
N ASN A 9 21.98 -17.40 24.92
CA ASN A 9 22.09 -16.03 24.46
C ASN A 9 21.89 -15.92 22.95
N ILE A 10 22.46 -16.86 22.20
CA ILE A 10 22.28 -16.90 20.75
C ILE A 10 20.82 -17.10 20.41
N PHE A 11 20.15 -18.00 21.12
CA PHE A 11 18.74 -18.28 20.87
C PHE A 11 17.87 -17.05 21.08
N CYS A 12 18.11 -16.31 22.16
CA CYS A 12 17.37 -15.08 22.42
C CYS A 12 17.62 -14.03 21.34
N THR A 13 18.84 -13.91 20.88
CA THR A 13 19.18 -12.99 19.80
C THR A 13 18.44 -13.33 18.53
N TYR A 14 18.38 -14.60 18.17
CA TYR A 14 17.65 -15.04 16.98
C TYR A 14 16.17 -14.75 17.10
N LEU A 15 15.57 -14.96 18.26
CA LEU A 15 14.17 -14.68 18.47
C LEU A 15 13.86 -13.20 18.25
N LEU A 16 14.71 -12.33 18.75
CA LEU A 16 14.53 -10.90 18.58
C LEU A 16 14.64 -10.49 17.10
N LEU A 17 15.60 -11.06 16.38
CA LEU A 17 15.79 -10.78 14.98
C LEU A 17 14.59 -11.24 14.16
N ILE A 18 14.08 -12.42 14.42
CA ILE A 18 12.92 -12.95 13.72
C ILE A 18 11.70 -12.06 13.97
N PHE A 19 11.50 -11.67 15.21
CA PHE A 19 10.39 -10.80 15.56
C PHE A 19 10.47 -9.46 14.82
N PHE A 20 11.66 -8.90 14.76
CA PHE A 20 11.88 -7.63 14.06
C PHE A 20 11.60 -7.75 12.57
N ILE A 21 12.05 -8.83 11.96
CA ILE A 21 11.82 -9.08 10.54
C ILE A 21 10.33 -9.23 10.25
N LEU A 22 9.58 -9.89 11.10
CA LEU A 22 8.16 -10.05 10.93
C LEU A 22 7.43 -8.70 10.97
N LEU A 23 7.85 -7.82 11.88
CA LEU A 23 7.27 -6.49 11.96
C LEU A 23 7.53 -5.67 10.70
N VAL A 24 8.75 -5.72 10.19
CA VAL A 24 9.12 -4.99 8.99
C VAL A 24 8.42 -5.58 7.77
N GLY A 25 8.36 -6.91 7.70
CA GLY A 25 7.76 -7.59 6.56
C GLY A 25 6.28 -7.39 6.42
N SER A 26 5.60 -6.90 7.45
CA SER A 26 4.17 -6.66 7.37
C SER A 26 3.82 -5.30 6.79
N VAL A 27 4.82 -4.44 6.55
CA VAL A 27 4.61 -3.11 6.00
C VAL A 27 4.59 -3.20 4.48
N SER A 28 3.42 -2.98 3.90
CA SER A 28 3.26 -2.96 2.46
C SER A 28 2.26 -1.89 2.07
N ALA A 29 2.32 -1.44 0.82
CA ALA A 29 1.37 -0.45 0.34
C ALA A 29 -0.04 -1.04 0.38
N GLN A 30 -0.97 -0.23 0.87
CA GLN A 30 -2.35 -0.65 0.98
C GLN A 30 -3.00 -0.67 -0.40
N ASN A 31 -3.68 -1.78 -0.72
CA ASN A 31 -4.45 -1.88 -1.95
C ASN A 31 -5.86 -1.35 -1.67
N PRO A 32 -6.28 -0.26 -2.33
CA PRO A 32 -7.59 0.34 -2.07
C PRO A 32 -8.75 -0.39 -2.73
N CYS A 33 -8.49 -1.48 -3.43
CA CYS A 33 -9.50 -2.18 -4.21
C CYS A 33 -9.86 -3.52 -3.61
N ASP A 34 -11.14 -3.89 -3.73
CA ASP A 34 -11.62 -5.20 -3.32
C ASP A 34 -11.69 -6.17 -4.48
N ASP A 35 -11.72 -5.66 -5.71
CA ASP A 35 -11.81 -6.50 -6.91
C ASP A 35 -10.44 -6.99 -7.34
N GLU A 36 -10.44 -8.10 -8.08
CA GLU A 36 -9.21 -8.70 -8.58
C GLU A 36 -8.43 -7.74 -9.46
N ILE A 37 -9.13 -7.08 -10.37
CA ILE A 37 -8.54 -6.04 -11.21
C ILE A 37 -9.29 -4.75 -10.96
N CYS A 38 -8.56 -3.70 -10.65
CA CYS A 38 -9.16 -2.43 -10.28
C CYS A 38 -8.32 -1.29 -10.81
N VAL A 39 -9.01 -0.33 -11.45
CA VAL A 39 -8.40 0.89 -11.95
C VAL A 39 -8.71 2.01 -10.96
N VAL A 40 -7.69 2.66 -10.45
CA VAL A 40 -7.86 3.71 -9.45
C VAL A 40 -7.32 5.02 -10.01
N GLU A 41 -8.15 6.04 -9.97
CA GLU A 41 -7.73 7.40 -10.29
C GLU A 41 -7.43 8.13 -9.00
N PHE A 42 -6.22 8.62 -8.87
CA PHE A 42 -5.83 9.49 -7.77
C PHE A 42 -5.80 10.92 -8.29
N ASN A 43 -6.61 11.76 -7.70
CA ASN A 43 -6.73 13.16 -8.15
C ASN A 43 -6.85 14.08 -6.94
N ALA A 44 -6.58 15.34 -7.13
CA ALA A 44 -6.78 16.37 -6.10
C ALA A 44 -8.15 16.99 -6.25
N GLY A 45 -8.74 17.44 -5.13
CA GLY A 45 -10.05 18.06 -5.17
C GLY A 45 -10.11 19.27 -6.09
N TRP A 46 -9.04 20.10 -6.09
CA TRP A 46 -8.99 21.28 -6.95
C TRP A 46 -8.91 20.94 -8.43
N ASN A 47 -8.60 19.70 -8.76
CA ASN A 47 -8.45 19.24 -10.15
C ASN A 47 -9.58 18.29 -10.57
N GLU A 48 -10.65 18.20 -9.81
CA GLU A 48 -11.71 17.23 -10.03
C GLU A 48 -12.33 17.35 -11.42
N SER A 49 -12.50 18.55 -11.92
CA SER A 49 -13.10 18.77 -13.23
C SER A 49 -12.25 18.24 -14.39
N ASN A 50 -10.98 17.98 -14.15
CA ASN A 50 -10.05 17.44 -15.14
C ASN A 50 -9.84 15.94 -14.95
N GLY A 51 -10.68 15.28 -14.16
CA GLY A 51 -10.59 13.84 -13.96
C GLY A 51 -10.83 13.06 -15.25
N VAL A 52 -10.36 11.83 -15.25
CA VAL A 52 -10.48 10.95 -16.42
C VAL A 52 -11.92 10.46 -16.52
N LYS A 53 -12.60 10.86 -17.59
CA LYS A 53 -14.03 10.57 -17.73
C LYS A 53 -14.33 9.20 -18.30
N TYR A 54 -13.43 8.65 -19.10
CA TYR A 54 -13.68 7.37 -19.73
C TYR A 54 -13.63 6.18 -18.76
N LEU A 55 -13.16 6.40 -17.55
CA LEU A 55 -13.15 5.33 -16.54
C LEU A 55 -14.55 4.78 -16.26
N ASN A 56 -15.57 5.63 -16.39
CA ASN A 56 -16.94 5.20 -16.14
C ASN A 56 -17.46 4.21 -17.19
N LYS A 57 -16.73 4.05 -18.29
CA LYS A 57 -17.10 3.12 -19.35
C LYS A 57 -16.48 1.74 -19.16
N LEU A 58 -15.59 1.59 -18.20
CA LEU A 58 -14.96 0.30 -17.94
C LEU A 58 -15.95 -0.58 -17.17
N THR A 59 -16.19 -1.77 -17.69
CA THR A 59 -17.14 -2.71 -17.09
C THR A 59 -16.48 -4.02 -16.67
N ASP A 60 -15.26 -4.29 -17.12
CA ASP A 60 -14.57 -5.55 -16.87
C ASP A 60 -13.74 -5.54 -15.60
N CYS A 61 -13.69 -4.42 -14.92
CA CYS A 61 -12.87 -4.26 -13.72
C CYS A 61 -13.52 -3.28 -12.79
N GLY A 62 -13.06 -3.27 -11.54
CA GLY A 62 -13.48 -2.26 -10.58
C GLY A 62 -12.89 -0.91 -10.96
N VAL A 63 -13.62 0.15 -10.65
CA VAL A 63 -13.15 1.52 -10.86
C VAL A 63 -13.35 2.28 -9.58
N LYS A 64 -12.31 2.99 -9.15
CA LYS A 64 -12.36 3.76 -7.92
C LYS A 64 -11.68 5.09 -8.13
N ARG A 65 -12.23 6.13 -7.52
CA ARG A 65 -11.64 7.46 -7.56
C ARG A 65 -11.31 7.88 -6.15
N ILE A 66 -10.07 8.28 -5.93
CA ILE A 66 -9.59 8.63 -4.60
C ILE A 66 -8.97 10.02 -4.64
N SER A 67 -9.33 10.84 -3.66
CA SER A 67 -8.72 12.15 -3.49
C SER A 67 -7.41 12.00 -2.73
N ILE A 68 -6.34 12.57 -3.26
CA ILE A 68 -5.07 12.57 -2.57
C ILE A 68 -5.03 13.58 -1.42
N ASP A 69 -6.08 14.38 -1.30
CA ASP A 69 -6.20 15.32 -0.19
C ASP A 69 -6.49 14.60 1.12
N GLU A 70 -6.90 13.34 1.04
CA GLU A 70 -7.20 12.52 2.20
C GLU A 70 -6.15 11.45 2.39
N GLY A 71 -5.80 11.18 3.65
CA GLY A 71 -4.89 10.09 3.99
C GLY A 71 -3.47 10.32 3.49
N THR A 72 -2.80 9.22 3.22
CA THR A 72 -1.39 9.22 2.84
C THR A 72 -1.15 8.65 1.44
N TRP A 73 -2.18 8.61 0.61
CA TRP A 73 -2.10 8.00 -0.71
C TRP A 73 -1.00 8.59 -1.57
N GLN A 74 -0.86 9.94 -1.56
CA GLN A 74 0.14 10.61 -2.35
C GLN A 74 1.55 10.11 -2.02
N LYS A 75 1.84 10.01 -0.73
CA LYS A 75 3.15 9.57 -0.27
C LYS A 75 3.36 8.08 -0.51
N GLU A 76 2.33 7.31 -0.25
CA GLU A 76 2.39 5.85 -0.33
C GLU A 76 2.65 5.35 -1.74
N TYR A 77 2.06 6.00 -2.75
CA TYR A 77 2.21 5.60 -4.14
C TYR A 77 3.05 6.56 -4.96
N GLY A 78 3.69 7.54 -4.31
CA GLY A 78 4.59 8.47 -4.99
C GLY A 78 3.92 9.30 -6.06
N ILE A 79 2.70 9.77 -5.80
CA ILE A 79 1.93 10.53 -6.77
C ILE A 79 2.47 11.94 -6.88
N ILE A 80 2.93 12.32 -8.06
CA ILE A 80 3.54 13.62 -8.33
C ILE A 80 2.62 14.49 -9.17
N VAL A 81 1.92 13.87 -10.11
CA VAL A 81 1.06 14.58 -11.07
C VAL A 81 -0.37 14.07 -10.90
N VAL A 82 -1.34 14.93 -11.10
CA VAL A 82 -2.74 14.53 -11.05
C VAL A 82 -3.43 14.89 -12.35
N PRO A 83 -4.35 14.07 -12.84
CA PRO A 83 -4.73 12.77 -12.29
C PRO A 83 -3.70 11.68 -12.57
N THR A 84 -3.58 10.72 -11.67
CA THR A 84 -2.72 9.55 -11.85
C THR A 84 -3.58 8.29 -11.83
N ILE A 85 -3.37 7.41 -12.79
CA ILE A 85 -4.11 6.16 -12.91
C ILE A 85 -3.20 5.01 -12.55
N ILE A 86 -3.62 4.18 -11.62
CA ILE A 86 -2.90 2.99 -11.22
C ILE A 86 -3.83 1.80 -11.36
N VAL A 87 -3.31 0.72 -11.96
CA VAL A 87 -4.06 -0.52 -12.11
C VAL A 87 -3.54 -1.52 -11.09
N PHE A 88 -4.44 -2.01 -10.26
CA PHE A 88 -4.14 -3.05 -9.28
C PHE A 88 -4.70 -4.38 -9.78
N ASN A 89 -3.93 -5.45 -9.66
CA ASN A 89 -4.33 -6.77 -10.17
C ASN A 89 -4.55 -7.80 -9.06
N GLY A 90 -4.83 -7.35 -7.87
CA GLY A 90 -5.22 -8.24 -6.79
C GLY A 90 -4.08 -8.93 -6.05
N GLU A 91 -2.84 -8.61 -6.38
CA GLU A 91 -1.69 -9.20 -5.70
C GLU A 91 -0.96 -8.24 -4.80
#